data_c7234e0bae3843b6af0cd99e596e1d2c
#
_entry.id   c7234e0bae3843b6af0cd99e596e1d2c
#
_cell.length_a   1.000
_cell.length_b   1.000
_cell.length_c   1.000
_cell.angle_alpha   90.00
_cell.angle_beta   90.00
_cell.angle_gamma   90.00
#
_symmetry.space_group_name_H-M   'P 1'
#
loop_
_entity.id
_entity.type
_entity.pdbx_description
1 polymer ?
#
loop_
_entity_poly.entity_id
_entity_poly.type
_entity_poly.pdbx_seq_one_letter_code
_entity_poly.pdbx_strand_id
1 'polypeptide(L)'
;MNLDRIKLKLGITDNEKDDLLMVLLGDAQDYMSIYIESKEIPTELEFIAEEVAIKRYRRIGSEGISTEKIDVLSTSYKSDDFYEYKPLMKLYKNSNVKVKKLRTL
;
A
#
# COMPACT_ATOMS: atom_id res chain seq x y z
N MET A 1 -2.63 7.78 -7.69
CA MET A 1 -2.50 6.40 -8.13
C MET A 1 -3.79 5.93 -8.73
N ASN A 2 -3.67 4.96 -9.59
CA ASN A 2 -4.73 4.64 -10.52
C ASN A 2 -5.19 3.19 -10.34
N LEU A 3 -6.50 2.97 -10.18
CA LEU A 3 -7.06 1.64 -10.06
C LEU A 3 -6.94 0.83 -11.35
N ASP A 4 -6.81 1.48 -12.48
CA ASP A 4 -6.78 0.79 -13.76
C ASP A 4 -5.65 -0.23 -13.82
N ARG A 5 -4.49 0.10 -13.31
CA ARG A 5 -3.35 -0.83 -13.30
C ARG A 5 -3.63 -2.03 -12.40
N ILE A 6 -4.23 -1.79 -11.25
CA ILE A 6 -4.57 -2.86 -10.31
C ILE A 6 -5.61 -3.78 -10.96
N LYS A 7 -6.64 -3.21 -11.55
CA LYS A 7 -7.69 -3.98 -12.18
C LYS A 7 -7.14 -4.80 -13.36
N LEU A 8 -6.26 -4.19 -14.13
CA LEU A 8 -5.63 -4.89 -15.24
C LEU A 8 -4.84 -6.11 -14.77
N LYS A 9 -4.05 -5.93 -13.71
CA LYS A 9 -3.25 -7.04 -13.16
C LYS A 9 -4.12 -8.14 -12.58
N LEU A 10 -5.29 -7.79 -12.06
CA LEU A 10 -6.21 -8.76 -11.46
C LEU A 10 -7.19 -9.37 -12.47
N GLY A 11 -7.24 -8.84 -13.67
CA GLY A 11 -8.19 -9.31 -14.67
C GLY A 11 -9.62 -8.86 -14.41
N ILE A 12 -9.80 -7.74 -13.71
CA ILE A 12 -11.12 -7.20 -13.39
C ILE A 12 -11.55 -6.22 -14.47
N THR A 13 -12.73 -6.42 -15.03
CA THR A 13 -13.25 -5.56 -16.10
C THR A 13 -14.45 -4.73 -15.70
N ASP A 14 -15.06 -5.03 -14.55
CA ASP A 14 -16.22 -4.29 -14.07
C ASP A 14 -15.81 -3.38 -12.90
N ASN A 15 -16.80 -2.67 -12.33
CA ASN A 15 -16.56 -1.71 -11.26
C ASN A 15 -17.07 -2.16 -9.89
N GLU A 16 -17.44 -3.43 -9.77
CA GLU A 16 -18.03 -3.93 -8.54
C GLU A 16 -17.06 -3.89 -7.35
N LYS A 17 -15.78 -4.02 -7.62
CA LYS A 17 -14.76 -4.07 -6.55
C LYS A 17 -14.02 -2.75 -6.40
N ASP A 18 -14.43 -1.71 -7.11
CA ASP A 18 -13.69 -0.45 -7.08
C ASP A 18 -13.58 0.14 -5.68
N ASP A 19 -14.67 0.15 -4.91
CA ASP A 19 -14.63 0.70 -3.56
C ASP A 19 -13.65 -0.06 -2.66
N LEU A 20 -13.69 -1.38 -2.73
CA LEU A 20 -12.77 -2.19 -1.95
C LEU A 20 -11.32 -1.94 -2.36
N LEU A 21 -11.07 -1.91 -3.66
CA LEU A 21 -9.72 -1.67 -4.17
C LEU A 21 -9.21 -0.29 -3.76
N MET A 22 -10.09 0.72 -3.76
CA MET A 22 -9.70 2.06 -3.34
C MET A 22 -9.31 2.08 -1.85
N VAL A 23 -10.05 1.37 -1.02
CA VAL A 23 -9.71 1.28 0.41
C VAL A 23 -8.37 0.60 0.60
N LEU A 24 -8.16 -0.53 -0.08
CA LEU A 24 -6.90 -1.26 0.05
C LEU A 24 -5.71 -0.44 -0.43
N LEU A 25 -5.89 0.25 -1.55
CA LEU A 25 -4.83 1.11 -2.09
C LEU A 25 -4.57 2.30 -1.16
N GLY A 26 -5.63 2.94 -0.68
CA GLY A 26 -5.50 4.08 0.23
C GLY A 26 -4.80 3.70 1.52
N ASP A 27 -5.13 2.54 2.09
CA ASP A 27 -4.48 2.07 3.31
C ASP A 27 -2.99 1.82 3.07
N ALA A 28 -2.64 1.25 1.93
CA ALA A 28 -1.24 1.03 1.59
C ALA A 28 -0.50 2.35 1.44
N GLN A 29 -1.12 3.32 0.78
CA GLN A 29 -0.53 4.64 0.62
C GLN A 29 -0.33 5.34 1.97
N ASP A 30 -1.30 5.23 2.86
CA ASP A 30 -1.21 5.84 4.18
C ASP A 30 -0.05 5.25 4.97
N TYR A 31 0.09 3.93 4.94
CA TYR A 31 1.22 3.29 5.62
C TYR A 31 2.55 3.79 5.07
N MET A 32 2.67 3.83 3.74
CA MET A 32 3.90 4.28 3.10
C MET A 32 4.22 5.74 3.44
N SER A 33 3.19 6.57 3.42
CA SER A 33 3.35 7.99 3.75
C SER A 33 3.91 8.17 5.15
N ILE A 34 3.39 7.42 6.10
CA ILE A 34 3.88 7.45 7.48
C ILE A 34 5.29 6.90 7.57
N TYR A 35 5.55 5.80 6.89
CA TYR A 35 6.86 5.15 6.95
C TYR A 35 7.97 6.04 6.39
N ILE A 36 7.74 6.66 5.23
CA ILE A 36 8.76 7.51 4.59
C ILE A 36 8.71 8.95 5.09
N GLU A 37 7.75 9.27 5.96
CA GLU A 37 7.60 10.61 6.54
C GLU A 37 7.36 11.67 5.48
N SER A 38 6.50 11.36 4.51
CA SER A 38 6.18 12.27 3.41
C SER A 38 4.70 12.17 3.10
N LYS A 39 4.06 13.31 2.87
CA LYS A 39 2.64 13.33 2.50
C LYS A 39 2.42 12.79 1.10
N GLU A 40 3.41 12.95 0.25
CA GLU A 40 3.32 12.49 -1.12
C GLU A 40 4.22 11.27 -1.32
N ILE A 41 3.73 10.31 -2.07
CA ILE A 41 4.49 9.11 -2.36
C ILE A 41 5.25 9.33 -3.67
N PRO A 42 6.59 9.20 -3.66
CA PRO A 42 7.35 9.33 -4.88
C PRO A 42 6.84 8.37 -5.95
N THR A 43 6.88 8.83 -7.19
CA THR A 43 6.44 8.01 -8.33
C THR A 43 7.14 6.67 -8.36
N GLU A 44 8.41 6.64 -8.00
CA GLU A 44 9.22 5.42 -8.00
C GLU A 44 8.73 4.38 -7.00
N LEU A 45 7.95 4.79 -6.00
CA LEU A 45 7.44 3.89 -4.98
C LEU A 45 5.96 3.55 -5.15
N GLU A 46 5.28 4.14 -6.13
CA GLU A 46 3.85 3.89 -6.30
C GLU A 46 3.51 2.43 -6.54
N PHE A 47 4.40 1.71 -7.20
CA PHE A 47 4.16 0.30 -7.47
C PHE A 47 4.01 -0.52 -6.18
N ILE A 48 4.66 -0.08 -5.11
CA ILE A 48 4.59 -0.80 -3.82
C ILE A 48 3.16 -0.78 -3.29
N ALA A 49 2.51 0.38 -3.31
CA ALA A 49 1.13 0.48 -2.85
C ALA A 49 0.20 -0.40 -3.69
N GLU A 50 0.42 -0.41 -5.00
CA GLU A 50 -0.38 -1.25 -5.90
C GLU A 50 -0.18 -2.73 -5.61
N GLU A 51 1.08 -3.16 -5.45
CA GLU A 51 1.39 -4.56 -5.19
C GLU A 51 0.84 -5.03 -3.85
N VAL A 52 0.93 -4.19 -2.83
CA VAL A 52 0.38 -4.52 -1.52
C VAL A 52 -1.14 -4.61 -1.58
N ALA A 53 -1.79 -3.67 -2.27
CA ALA A 53 -3.23 -3.72 -2.44
C ALA A 53 -3.67 -5.01 -3.15
N ILE A 54 -2.92 -5.42 -4.17
CA ILE A 54 -3.20 -6.66 -4.89
C ILE A 54 -3.04 -7.88 -3.99
N LYS A 55 -1.98 -7.92 -3.21
CA LYS A 55 -1.77 -9.04 -2.26
C LYS A 55 -2.93 -9.16 -1.30
N ARG A 56 -3.36 -8.04 -0.75
CA ARG A 56 -4.46 -8.02 0.21
C ARG A 56 -5.78 -8.43 -0.43
N TYR A 57 -6.02 -7.95 -1.63
CA TYR A 57 -7.22 -8.31 -2.37
C TYR A 57 -7.27 -9.83 -2.64
N ARG A 58 -6.16 -10.39 -3.08
CA ARG A 58 -6.09 -11.83 -3.37
C ARG A 58 -6.29 -12.67 -2.11
N ARG A 59 -5.76 -12.20 -1.00
CA ARG A 59 -5.93 -12.89 0.29
C ARG A 59 -7.39 -12.94 0.68
N ILE A 60 -8.09 -11.82 0.57
CA ILE A 60 -9.51 -11.74 0.87
C ILE A 60 -10.28 -12.70 -0.03
N GLY A 61 -10.01 -12.67 -1.32
CA GLY A 61 -10.71 -13.50 -2.29
C GLY A 61 -10.49 -14.99 -2.06
N SER A 62 -9.24 -15.40 -1.83
CA SER A 62 -8.92 -16.81 -1.68
C SER A 62 -9.45 -17.38 -0.38
N GLU A 63 -9.59 -16.59 0.67
CA GLU A 63 -10.04 -17.07 1.95
C GLU A 63 -11.54 -16.89 2.17
N GLY A 64 -12.25 -16.23 1.25
CA GLY A 64 -13.68 -15.99 1.36
C GLY A 64 -14.02 -15.19 2.61
N ILE A 65 -13.20 -14.23 2.97
CA ILE A 65 -13.28 -13.51 4.22
C ILE A 65 -14.34 -12.41 4.18
N SER A 66 -15.13 -12.32 5.26
CA SER A 66 -16.09 -11.24 5.44
C SER A 66 -15.37 -9.96 5.88
N THR A 67 -16.09 -8.84 5.88
CA THR A 67 -15.54 -7.56 6.30
C THR A 67 -14.96 -7.63 7.73
N GLU A 68 -15.65 -8.32 8.62
CA GLU A 68 -15.19 -8.48 10.00
C GLU A 68 -13.84 -9.20 10.07
N LYS A 69 -13.69 -10.23 9.25
CA LYS A 69 -12.44 -10.98 9.22
C LYS A 69 -11.30 -10.18 8.58
N ILE A 70 -11.63 -9.24 7.71
CA ILE A 70 -10.63 -8.37 7.13
C ILE A 70 -9.95 -7.57 8.25
N ASP A 71 -10.72 -7.01 9.16
CA ASP A 71 -10.16 -6.26 10.29
C ASP A 71 -9.30 -7.16 11.18
N VAL A 72 -9.76 -8.36 11.45
CA VAL A 72 -9.00 -9.31 12.26
C VAL A 72 -7.68 -9.65 11.58
N LEU A 73 -7.70 -9.87 10.28
CA LEU A 73 -6.47 -10.16 9.53
C LEU A 73 -5.50 -8.98 9.59
N SER A 74 -6.02 -7.76 9.49
CA SER A 74 -5.18 -6.57 9.54
C SER A 74 -4.48 -6.43 10.87
N THR A 75 -5.15 -6.79 11.96
CA THR A 75 -4.59 -6.65 13.30
C THR A 75 -3.76 -7.84 13.75
N SER A 76 -4.16 -9.05 13.36
CA SER A 76 -3.52 -10.27 13.83
C SER A 76 -2.53 -10.87 12.85
N TYR A 77 -2.53 -10.41 11.63
CA TYR A 77 -1.66 -10.95 10.60
C TYR A 77 -0.23 -10.52 10.87
N LYS A 78 0.62 -11.49 11.14
CA LYS A 78 2.00 -11.21 11.55
C LYS A 78 2.93 -10.90 10.40
N SER A 79 2.60 -11.33 9.20
CA SER A 79 3.40 -11.01 8.03
C SER A 79 3.17 -9.58 7.64
N ASP A 80 4.25 -8.88 7.40
CA ASP A 80 4.21 -7.50 6.99
C ASP A 80 4.25 -7.46 5.46
N ASP A 81 3.16 -7.03 4.86
CA ASP A 81 3.06 -6.96 3.40
C ASP A 81 4.09 -6.03 2.79
N PHE A 82 4.63 -5.12 3.58
CA PHE A 82 5.65 -4.17 3.14
C PHE A 82 7.08 -4.64 3.40
N TYR A 83 7.23 -5.78 4.04
CA TYR A 83 8.55 -6.23 4.52
C TYR A 83 9.61 -6.22 3.41
N GLU A 84 9.28 -6.81 2.27
CA GLU A 84 10.23 -6.91 1.16
C GLU A 84 10.56 -5.56 0.52
N TYR A 85 9.73 -4.55 0.76
CA TYR A 85 9.91 -3.22 0.18
C TYR A 85 10.53 -2.22 1.14
N LYS A 86 10.69 -2.59 2.42
CA LYS A 86 11.22 -1.67 3.42
C LYS A 86 12.61 -1.12 3.09
N PRO A 87 13.55 -1.94 2.59
CA PRO A 87 14.86 -1.38 2.22
C PRO A 87 14.75 -0.28 1.19
N LEU A 88 13.87 -0.44 0.21
CA LEU A 88 13.68 0.57 -0.83
C LEU A 88 13.02 1.82 -0.27
N MET A 89 11.96 1.65 0.51
CA MET A 89 11.28 2.79 1.14
C MET A 89 12.20 3.54 2.08
N LYS A 90 13.07 2.83 2.77
CA LYS A 90 14.01 3.44 3.71
C LYS A 90 14.95 4.43 3.01
N LEU A 91 15.34 4.15 1.79
CA LEU A 91 16.18 5.07 1.04
C LEU A 91 15.51 6.41 0.85
N TYR A 92 14.20 6.42 0.59
CA TYR A 92 13.45 7.65 0.39
C TYR A 92 13.17 8.36 1.72
N LYS A 93 12.95 7.61 2.78
CA LYS A 93 12.81 8.17 4.12
C LYS A 93 14.06 8.93 4.53
N ASN A 94 15.21 8.31 4.36
CA ASN A 94 16.49 8.93 4.73
C ASN A 94 16.73 10.21 3.94
N SER A 95 16.42 10.21 2.66
CA SER A 95 16.57 11.39 1.82
C SER A 95 15.69 12.53 2.31
N ASN A 96 14.44 12.24 2.65
CA ASN A 96 13.52 13.24 3.15
C ASN A 96 13.99 13.81 4.49
N VAL A 97 14.46 12.97 5.37
CA VAL A 97 14.97 13.40 6.67
C VAL A 97 16.17 14.29 6.51
N LYS A 98 17.10 13.93 5.62
CA LYS A 98 18.28 14.75 5.37
C LYS A 98 17.91 16.12 4.84
N VAL A 99 16.97 16.19 3.92
CA VAL A 99 16.51 17.47 3.38
C VAL A 99 15.92 18.34 4.48
N LYS A 100 15.08 17.76 5.33
CA LYS A 100 14.50 18.50 6.44
C LYS A 100 15.56 19.03 7.40
N LYS A 101 16.55 18.23 7.72
CA LYS A 101 17.63 18.66 8.61
C LYS A 101 18.42 19.82 8.01
N LEU A 102 18.69 19.75 6.73
CA LEU A 102 19.42 20.84 6.07
C LEU A 102 18.63 22.13 6.11
N ARG A 103 17.34 22.06 6.02
CA ARG A 103 16.49 23.26 6.06
C ARG A 103 16.44 23.88 7.44
N THR A 104 16.57 23.09 8.47
CA THR A 104 16.52 23.60 9.83
C THR A 104 17.83 24.17 10.32
N LEU A 105 18.88 23.89 9.63
CA LEU A 105 20.21 24.45 9.95
C LEU A 105 20.35 25.86 9.39
#